data_d8757c98d4103372cd3ca462a1cd45df
#
_entry.id   d8757c98d4103372cd3ca462a1cd45df
#
_cell.length_a   1.000
_cell.length_b   1.000
_cell.length_c   1.000
_cell.angle_alpha   90.00
_cell.angle_beta   90.00
_cell.angle_gamma   90.00
#
_symmetry.space_group_name_H-M   'P 1'
#
loop_
_entity.id
_entity.type
_entity.pdbx_description
1 polymer ?
#
loop_
_entity_poly.entity_id
_entity_poly.type
_entity_poly.pdbx_seq_one_letter_code
_entity_poly.pdbx_strand_id
1 'polypeptide(L)'
;IGASPEILVRLRDNKITVRPIAGTRPRGKTLREDRFYEKDLLNDKKELSEHLMLLDLGRNDAGKVSKINTVKVTESFIIERYSHVMHIVSNVIGVYNKKFSKFKSLLAGFPAGTVSGAPKIRAMEIIDELETTKRKVYAGGIGYFSANGEFDTCIALRTAVAKNNKFYVQAGAGIVADSKPLKAVSYTHLRAHETRE
;
A
#
# COMPACT_ATOMS: atom_id res chain seq x y z
N ILE A 1 -9.02 8.36 13.21
CA ILE A 1 -9.44 6.94 13.32
C ILE A 1 -9.05 6.28 12.00
N GLY A 2 -8.28 5.19 12.05
CA GLY A 2 -7.83 4.50 10.84
C GLY A 2 -7.64 3.00 11.06
N ALA A 3 -7.70 2.23 9.97
CA ALA A 3 -7.46 0.81 9.94
C ALA A 3 -6.66 0.45 8.68
N SER A 4 -5.34 0.67 8.70
CA SER A 4 -4.46 0.34 7.58
C SER A 4 -3.58 -0.87 7.92
N PRO A 5 -3.67 -1.97 7.19
CA PRO A 5 -2.81 -3.13 7.36
C PRO A 5 -1.51 -3.02 6.55
N GLU A 6 -1.38 -2.01 5.69
CA GLU A 6 -0.29 -1.92 4.73
C GLU A 6 0.92 -1.19 5.32
N ILE A 7 2.03 -1.89 5.40
CA ILE A 7 3.31 -1.33 5.86
C ILE A 7 3.82 -0.33 4.81
N LEU A 8 4.09 0.91 5.24
CA LEU A 8 4.80 1.89 4.42
C LEU A 8 6.29 1.52 4.36
N VAL A 9 6.97 1.57 5.48
CA VAL A 9 8.33 1.05 5.69
C VAL A 9 8.46 0.61 7.14
N ARG A 10 9.10 -0.51 7.37
CA ARG A 10 9.50 -0.97 8.70
C ARG A 10 11.01 -1.14 8.77
N LEU A 11 11.63 -0.67 9.82
CA LEU A 11 12.99 -1.03 10.21
C LEU A 11 12.95 -1.79 11.53
N ARG A 12 13.26 -3.07 11.48
CA ARG A 12 13.34 -3.94 12.66
C ARG A 12 14.45 -4.97 12.48
N ASP A 13 15.17 -5.29 13.54
CA ASP A 13 16.28 -6.27 13.50
C ASP A 13 17.26 -6.00 12.36
N ASN A 14 17.63 -4.72 12.16
CA ASN A 14 18.51 -4.26 11.09
C ASN A 14 18.02 -4.60 9.67
N LYS A 15 16.73 -4.82 9.48
CA LYS A 15 16.09 -5.10 8.19
C LYS A 15 15.10 -4.02 7.84
N ILE A 16 15.19 -3.52 6.62
CA ILE A 16 14.14 -2.73 5.96
C ILE A 16 13.12 -3.69 5.39
N THR A 17 11.85 -3.45 5.65
CA THR A 17 10.75 -4.23 5.10
C THR A 17 9.77 -3.31 4.40
N VAL A 18 9.37 -3.69 3.19
CA VAL A 18 8.25 -3.09 2.44
C VAL A 18 7.32 -4.24 2.06
N ARG A 19 6.02 -4.06 2.26
CA ARG A 19 5.05 -5.13 2.04
C ARG A 19 3.89 -4.62 1.18
N PRO A 20 4.03 -4.64 -0.15
CA PRO A 20 2.96 -4.23 -1.06
C PRO A 20 1.77 -5.19 -0.97
N ILE A 21 0.59 -4.59 -0.96
CA ILE A 21 -0.70 -5.29 -0.96
C ILE A 21 -1.48 -4.76 -2.16
N ALA A 22 -1.94 -5.64 -3.04
CA ALA A 22 -2.79 -5.29 -4.17
C ALA A 22 -3.77 -6.42 -4.49
N GLY A 23 -4.77 -6.09 -5.28
CA GLY A 23 -5.82 -7.04 -5.61
C GLY A 23 -6.71 -7.36 -4.41
N THR A 24 -8.01 -7.44 -4.64
CA THR A 24 -8.97 -7.68 -3.56
C THR A 24 -10.10 -8.57 -4.05
N ARG A 25 -10.45 -9.56 -3.23
CA ARG A 25 -11.70 -10.32 -3.35
C ARG A 25 -12.37 -10.43 -1.99
N PRO A 26 -13.69 -10.52 -1.95
CA PRO A 26 -14.40 -10.77 -0.69
C PRO A 26 -14.07 -12.15 -0.14
N ARG A 27 -14.34 -12.36 1.15
CA ARG A 27 -14.32 -13.69 1.75
C ARG A 27 -15.56 -14.47 1.30
N GLY A 28 -15.37 -15.75 1.04
CA GLY A 28 -16.47 -16.66 0.78
C GLY A 28 -17.24 -17.01 2.05
N LYS A 29 -18.55 -17.24 1.94
CA LYS A 29 -19.39 -17.75 3.04
C LYS A 29 -19.06 -19.21 3.35
N THR A 30 -18.48 -19.94 2.41
CA THR A 30 -18.05 -21.33 2.53
C THR A 30 -16.60 -21.46 2.09
N LEU A 31 -15.92 -22.53 2.53
CA LEU A 31 -14.54 -22.84 2.09
C LEU A 31 -14.45 -23.01 0.56
N ARG A 32 -15.52 -23.49 -0.09
CA ARG A 32 -15.56 -23.66 -1.54
C ARG A 32 -15.58 -22.30 -2.26
N GLU A 33 -16.38 -21.37 -1.78
CA GLU A 33 -16.44 -19.99 -2.29
C GLU A 33 -15.13 -19.25 -2.03
N ASP A 34 -14.55 -19.40 -0.85
CA ASP A 34 -13.27 -18.78 -0.50
C ASP A 34 -12.15 -19.23 -1.47
N ARG A 35 -12.08 -20.54 -1.76
CA ARG A 35 -11.13 -21.08 -2.76
C ARG A 35 -11.44 -20.65 -4.18
N PHE A 36 -12.71 -20.42 -4.52
CA PHE A 36 -13.10 -19.88 -5.81
C PHE A 36 -12.57 -18.44 -5.98
N TYR A 37 -12.80 -17.56 -4.99
CA TYR A 37 -12.32 -16.18 -5.02
C TYR A 37 -10.79 -16.09 -5.01
N GLU A 38 -10.11 -16.97 -4.29
CA GLU A 38 -8.65 -17.06 -4.32
C GLU A 38 -8.14 -17.39 -5.73
N LYS A 39 -8.70 -18.41 -6.37
CA LYS A 39 -8.33 -18.78 -7.74
C LYS A 39 -8.65 -17.67 -8.73
N ASP A 40 -9.80 -17.03 -8.61
CA ASP A 40 -10.22 -15.92 -9.45
C ASP A 40 -9.22 -14.76 -9.32
N LEU A 41 -8.82 -14.42 -8.09
CA LEU A 41 -7.84 -13.35 -7.84
C LEU A 41 -6.46 -13.69 -8.45
N LEU A 42 -5.98 -14.91 -8.26
CA LEU A 42 -4.67 -15.37 -8.79
C LEU A 42 -4.65 -15.60 -10.32
N ASN A 43 -5.81 -15.58 -10.97
CA ASN A 43 -5.92 -15.66 -12.43
C ASN A 43 -6.25 -14.31 -13.07
N ASP A 44 -6.50 -13.28 -12.31
CA ASP A 44 -6.80 -11.93 -12.81
C ASP A 44 -5.52 -11.24 -13.28
N LYS A 45 -5.31 -11.21 -14.59
CA LYS A 45 -4.11 -10.63 -15.22
C LYS A 45 -3.88 -9.16 -14.83
N LYS A 46 -4.96 -8.38 -14.69
CA LYS A 46 -4.87 -6.97 -14.30
C LYS A 46 -4.34 -6.85 -12.87
N GLU A 47 -4.93 -7.59 -11.93
CA GLU A 47 -4.51 -7.55 -10.52
C GLU A 47 -3.08 -8.06 -10.34
N LEU A 48 -2.68 -9.11 -11.07
CA LEU A 48 -1.31 -9.62 -11.07
C LEU A 48 -0.31 -8.61 -11.64
N SER A 49 -0.65 -7.92 -12.73
CA SER A 49 0.21 -6.90 -13.34
C SER A 49 0.39 -5.69 -12.42
N GLU A 50 -0.69 -5.23 -11.78
CA GLU A 50 -0.65 -4.15 -10.80
C GLU A 50 0.21 -4.56 -9.59
N HIS A 51 0.03 -5.77 -9.08
CA HIS A 51 0.82 -6.26 -7.95
C HIS A 51 2.32 -6.39 -8.30
N LEU A 52 2.65 -6.87 -9.50
CA LEU A 52 4.03 -6.94 -9.97
C LEU A 52 4.69 -5.55 -10.02
N MET A 53 3.97 -4.56 -10.52
CA MET A 53 4.43 -3.17 -10.55
C MET A 53 4.73 -2.65 -9.13
N LEU A 54 3.86 -2.92 -8.17
CA LEU A 54 4.05 -2.51 -6.78
C LEU A 54 5.18 -3.28 -6.09
N LEU A 55 5.36 -4.56 -6.42
CA LEU A 55 6.48 -5.36 -5.92
C LEU A 55 7.83 -4.81 -6.41
N ASP A 56 7.94 -4.47 -7.70
CA ASP A 56 9.14 -3.87 -8.25
C ASP A 56 9.43 -2.49 -7.65
N LEU A 57 8.40 -1.69 -7.43
CA LEU A 57 8.55 -0.40 -6.75
C LEU A 57 9.01 -0.59 -5.30
N GLY A 58 8.48 -1.56 -4.57
CA GLY A 58 8.92 -1.92 -3.22
C GLY A 58 10.37 -2.39 -3.16
N ARG A 59 10.82 -3.16 -4.16
CA ARG A 59 12.23 -3.57 -4.30
C ARG A 59 13.14 -2.35 -4.51
N ASN A 60 12.74 -1.42 -5.37
CA ASN A 60 13.47 -0.17 -5.60
C ASN A 60 13.54 0.68 -4.32
N ASP A 61 12.43 0.85 -3.62
CA ASP A 61 12.36 1.67 -2.41
C ASP A 61 13.22 1.08 -1.28
N ALA A 62 13.12 -0.22 -1.03
CA ALA A 62 14.00 -0.92 -0.09
C ALA A 62 15.48 -0.84 -0.51
N GLY A 63 15.77 -0.93 -1.81
CA GLY A 63 17.12 -0.89 -2.38
C GLY A 63 17.86 0.42 -2.11
N LYS A 64 17.15 1.55 -2.12
CA LYS A 64 17.74 2.88 -1.88
C LYS A 64 18.50 3.01 -0.55
N VAL A 65 18.08 2.23 0.46
CA VAL A 65 18.58 2.34 1.85
C VAL A 65 19.09 1.03 2.42
N SER A 66 19.15 -0.01 1.61
CA SER A 66 19.73 -1.31 1.96
C SER A 66 21.19 -1.41 1.52
N LYS A 67 21.93 -2.35 2.10
CA LYS A 67 23.23 -2.76 1.59
C LYS A 67 23.07 -3.38 0.20
N ILE A 68 24.06 -3.16 -0.66
CA ILE A 68 24.07 -3.72 -2.03
C ILE A 68 23.92 -5.25 -1.96
N ASN A 69 23.18 -5.82 -2.91
CA ASN A 69 22.92 -7.25 -3.05
C ASN A 69 22.19 -7.92 -1.86
N THR A 70 21.51 -7.16 -0.99
CA THR A 70 20.80 -7.71 0.16
C THR A 70 19.27 -7.66 0.02
N VAL A 71 18.75 -6.99 -1.00
CA VAL A 71 17.31 -6.94 -1.25
C VAL A 71 16.83 -8.29 -1.76
N LYS A 72 15.83 -8.83 -1.07
CA LYS A 72 15.22 -10.13 -1.39
C LYS A 72 13.71 -10.04 -1.29
N VAL A 73 13.03 -10.71 -2.20
CA VAL A 73 11.60 -11.02 -2.09
C VAL A 73 11.51 -12.32 -1.29
N THR A 74 10.93 -12.25 -0.11
CA THR A 74 10.79 -13.41 0.79
C THR A 74 9.45 -14.11 0.66
N GLU A 75 8.43 -13.37 0.24
CA GLU A 75 7.10 -13.87 -0.10
C GLU A 75 6.67 -13.17 -1.40
N SER A 76 6.09 -13.92 -2.32
CA SER A 76 5.70 -13.41 -3.63
C SER A 76 4.33 -13.93 -4.01
N PHE A 77 3.40 -13.01 -4.28
CA PHE A 77 2.03 -13.31 -4.73
C PHE A 77 1.28 -14.29 -3.82
N ILE A 78 1.48 -14.19 -2.50
CA ILE A 78 0.71 -14.99 -1.54
C ILE A 78 -0.65 -14.38 -1.29
N ILE A 79 -1.64 -15.23 -0.94
CA ILE A 79 -2.95 -14.75 -0.53
C ILE A 79 -3.00 -14.61 0.99
N GLU A 80 -3.20 -13.38 1.46
CA GLU A 80 -3.56 -13.11 2.85
C GLU A 80 -5.07 -12.94 2.99
N ARG A 81 -5.62 -13.66 3.98
CA ARG A 81 -7.05 -13.62 4.30
C ARG A 81 -7.27 -12.80 5.55
N TYR A 82 -8.09 -11.78 5.39
CA TYR A 82 -8.59 -10.94 6.50
C TYR A 82 -10.04 -11.33 6.82
N SER A 83 -10.66 -10.66 7.78
CA SER A 83 -12.02 -10.97 8.19
C SER A 83 -13.06 -10.89 7.06
N HIS A 84 -12.95 -9.88 6.20
CA HIS A 84 -13.95 -9.57 5.16
C HIS A 84 -13.42 -9.70 3.73
N VAL A 85 -12.11 -9.64 3.55
CA VAL A 85 -11.46 -9.63 2.23
C VAL A 85 -10.22 -10.52 2.22
N MET A 86 -9.73 -10.84 1.03
CA MET A 86 -8.42 -11.41 0.78
C MET A 86 -7.67 -10.55 -0.21
N HIS A 87 -6.34 -10.51 -0.08
CA HIS A 87 -5.44 -9.72 -0.92
C HIS A 87 -4.27 -10.55 -1.43
N ILE A 88 -3.70 -10.13 -2.56
CA ILE A 88 -2.37 -10.56 -2.98
C ILE A 88 -1.34 -9.73 -2.21
N VAL A 89 -0.38 -10.40 -1.60
CA VAL A 89 0.67 -9.79 -0.79
C VAL A 89 2.03 -10.31 -1.23
N SER A 90 3.02 -9.43 -1.23
CA SER A 90 4.43 -9.80 -1.35
C SER A 90 5.24 -9.13 -0.24
N ASN A 91 6.38 -9.71 0.11
CA ASN A 91 7.24 -9.18 1.14
C ASN A 91 8.65 -8.97 0.62
N VAL A 92 9.14 -7.74 0.74
CA VAL A 92 10.49 -7.35 0.34
C VAL A 92 11.27 -6.98 1.58
N ILE A 93 12.46 -7.55 1.73
CA ILE A 93 13.39 -7.20 2.79
C ILE A 93 14.74 -6.79 2.23
N GLY A 94 15.46 -5.93 2.97
CA GLY A 94 16.85 -5.60 2.69
C GLY A 94 17.60 -5.33 3.99
N VAL A 95 18.89 -5.61 4.03
CA VAL A 95 19.73 -5.30 5.21
C VAL A 95 19.96 -3.78 5.24
N TYR A 96 19.54 -3.13 6.32
CA TYR A 96 19.67 -1.69 6.50
C TYR A 96 21.13 -1.24 6.35
N ASN A 97 21.35 -0.21 5.54
CA ASN A 97 22.65 0.41 5.37
C ASN A 97 22.80 1.60 6.35
N LYS A 98 23.63 1.42 7.37
CA LYS A 98 23.87 2.42 8.43
C LYS A 98 24.45 3.76 7.95
N LYS A 99 24.87 3.87 6.66
CA LYS A 99 25.25 5.15 6.04
C LYS A 99 24.07 6.12 5.91
N PHE A 100 22.83 5.62 5.91
CA PHE A 100 21.63 6.44 5.86
C PHE A 100 21.05 6.65 7.25
N SER A 101 20.47 7.81 7.51
CA SER A 101 19.69 7.99 8.74
C SER A 101 18.44 7.13 8.71
N LYS A 102 17.91 6.78 9.89
CA LYS A 102 16.66 6.00 9.99
C LYS A 102 15.47 6.74 9.39
N PHE A 103 15.42 8.06 9.56
CA PHE A 103 14.41 8.91 8.92
C PHE A 103 14.52 8.89 7.38
N LYS A 104 15.74 8.93 6.83
CA LYS A 104 15.94 8.77 5.37
C LYS A 104 15.45 7.41 4.88
N SER A 105 15.56 6.38 5.71
CA SER A 105 15.06 5.04 5.37
C SER A 105 13.54 4.99 5.30
N LEU A 106 12.83 5.72 6.14
CA LEU A 106 11.39 5.91 6.01
C LEU A 106 11.03 6.66 4.72
N LEU A 107 11.73 7.76 4.45
CA LEU A 107 11.48 8.58 3.26
C LEU A 107 11.78 7.86 1.94
N ALA A 108 12.60 6.81 1.94
CA ALA A 108 12.89 6.03 0.75
C ALA A 108 11.63 5.32 0.17
N GLY A 109 10.70 4.92 1.03
CA GLY A 109 9.42 4.34 0.61
C GLY A 109 8.28 5.36 0.49
N PHE A 110 8.51 6.61 0.88
CA PHE A 110 7.46 7.65 0.88
C PHE A 110 7.50 8.50 -0.41
N PRO A 111 6.34 8.84 -0.99
CA PRO A 111 5.03 8.24 -0.73
C PRO A 111 4.97 6.79 -1.20
N ALA A 112 4.09 6.01 -0.57
CA ALA A 112 3.93 4.60 -0.96
C ALA A 112 3.47 4.46 -2.41
N GLY A 113 3.97 3.42 -3.10
CA GLY A 113 3.61 3.14 -4.48
C GLY A 113 2.13 2.89 -4.69
N THR A 114 1.51 2.18 -3.76
CA THR A 114 0.07 1.86 -3.76
C THR A 114 -0.83 3.10 -3.86
N VAL A 115 -0.37 4.23 -3.33
CA VAL A 115 -1.13 5.50 -3.32
C VAL A 115 -0.56 6.56 -4.24
N SER A 116 0.51 6.29 -4.95
CA SER A 116 1.12 7.18 -5.94
C SER A 116 1.09 6.57 -7.33
N GLY A 117 1.92 5.58 -7.58
CA GLY A 117 2.04 4.90 -8.88
C GLY A 117 3.48 4.74 -9.33
N ALA A 118 3.66 4.21 -10.52
CA ALA A 118 4.95 4.01 -11.15
C ALA A 118 4.93 4.52 -12.61
N PRO A 119 5.99 5.21 -13.06
CA PRO A 119 7.14 5.74 -12.31
C PRO A 119 6.71 6.78 -11.25
N LYS A 120 7.25 6.67 -10.04
CA LYS A 120 6.76 7.40 -8.85
C LYS A 120 6.71 8.93 -9.05
N ILE A 121 7.75 9.53 -9.59
CA ILE A 121 7.82 11.00 -9.77
C ILE A 121 6.73 11.45 -10.74
N ARG A 122 6.62 10.82 -11.93
CA ARG A 122 5.60 11.21 -12.91
C ARG A 122 4.18 10.97 -12.40
N ALA A 123 3.96 9.89 -11.65
CA ALA A 123 2.66 9.64 -11.01
C ALA A 123 2.29 10.75 -10.02
N MET A 124 3.25 11.24 -9.23
CA MET A 124 3.03 12.36 -8.31
C MET A 124 2.73 13.66 -9.03
N GLU A 125 3.42 13.96 -10.14
CA GLU A 125 3.14 15.12 -11.00
C GLU A 125 1.71 15.06 -11.54
N ILE A 126 1.28 13.92 -12.08
CA ILE A 126 -0.08 13.72 -12.59
C ILE A 126 -1.13 13.89 -11.47
N ILE A 127 -0.85 13.39 -10.28
CA ILE A 127 -1.73 13.56 -9.14
C ILE A 127 -1.89 15.04 -8.78
N ASP A 128 -0.79 15.80 -8.76
CA ASP A 128 -0.82 17.24 -8.47
C ASP A 128 -1.52 18.05 -9.58
N GLU A 129 -1.38 17.60 -10.85
CA GLU A 129 -2.05 18.21 -12.00
C GLU A 129 -3.58 17.99 -11.98
N LEU A 130 -4.05 16.81 -11.55
CA LEU A 130 -5.44 16.37 -11.71
C LEU A 130 -6.29 16.46 -10.45
N GLU A 131 -5.72 16.26 -9.26
CA GLU A 131 -6.47 16.33 -8.02
C GLU A 131 -6.77 17.78 -7.62
N THR A 132 -8.05 18.11 -7.50
CA THR A 132 -8.50 19.47 -7.14
C THR A 132 -8.32 19.78 -5.65
N THR A 133 -8.10 18.75 -4.81
CA THR A 133 -7.94 18.90 -3.37
C THR A 133 -6.67 18.21 -2.87
N LYS A 134 -5.97 18.85 -1.96
CA LYS A 134 -4.77 18.28 -1.35
C LYS A 134 -5.10 17.08 -0.47
N ARG A 135 -4.32 16.03 -0.57
CA ARG A 135 -4.50 14.75 0.16
C ARG A 135 -4.36 14.85 1.67
N LYS A 136 -3.57 15.80 2.18
CA LYS A 136 -3.32 16.01 3.62
C LYS A 136 -2.84 14.71 4.30
N VAL A 137 -3.67 14.14 5.20
CA VAL A 137 -3.36 12.90 5.93
C VAL A 137 -3.44 11.68 5.02
N TYR A 138 -4.36 11.67 4.04
CA TYR A 138 -4.51 10.56 3.10
C TYR A 138 -3.21 10.30 2.33
N ALA A 139 -2.85 9.03 2.21
CA ALA A 139 -1.60 8.58 1.58
C ALA A 139 -0.31 8.99 2.34
N GLY A 140 -0.44 9.55 3.53
CA GLY A 140 0.68 9.82 4.43
C GLY A 140 1.18 8.56 5.13
N GLY A 141 2.08 8.73 6.10
CA GLY A 141 2.58 7.67 6.96
C GLY A 141 2.17 7.89 8.42
N ILE A 142 1.76 6.83 9.09
CA ILE A 142 1.48 6.80 10.52
C ILE A 142 2.33 5.72 11.16
N GLY A 143 2.96 6.00 12.28
CA GLY A 143 3.77 5.01 12.96
C GLY A 143 4.53 5.57 14.15
N TYR A 144 5.54 4.83 14.58
CA TYR A 144 6.37 5.20 15.73
C TYR A 144 7.84 4.87 15.49
N PHE A 145 8.70 5.59 16.20
CA PHE A 145 10.11 5.29 16.35
C PHE A 145 10.37 4.86 17.80
N SER A 146 11.01 3.72 17.96
CA SER A 146 11.41 3.20 19.25
C SER A 146 12.69 3.87 19.74
N ALA A 147 13.00 3.76 21.04
CA ALA A 147 14.21 4.33 21.64
C ALA A 147 15.51 3.79 21.02
N ASN A 148 15.54 2.52 20.58
CA ASN A 148 16.65 1.93 19.83
C ASN A 148 16.72 2.44 18.37
N GLY A 149 15.75 3.28 17.97
CA GLY A 149 15.62 3.88 16.64
C GLY A 149 15.08 2.93 15.57
N GLU A 150 14.55 1.78 15.92
CA GLU A 150 13.69 1.01 15.05
C GLU A 150 12.38 1.73 14.85
N PHE A 151 11.70 1.46 13.73
CA PHE A 151 10.42 2.07 13.47
C PHE A 151 9.48 1.11 12.72
N ASP A 152 8.20 1.34 12.93
CA ASP A 152 7.14 0.66 12.20
C ASP A 152 6.11 1.69 11.76
N THR A 153 5.81 1.72 10.46
CA THR A 153 4.92 2.71 9.86
C THR A 153 3.97 2.06 8.88
N CYS A 154 2.72 2.52 8.87
CA CYS A 154 1.73 2.13 7.89
C CYS A 154 1.34 3.31 7.00
N ILE A 155 0.75 3.02 5.84
CA ILE A 155 0.18 4.01 4.95
C ILE A 155 -1.14 4.51 5.56
N ALA A 156 -1.37 5.82 5.56
CA ALA A 156 -2.62 6.42 6.03
C ALA A 156 -3.75 6.19 5.01
N LEU A 157 -4.26 4.97 4.97
CA LEU A 157 -5.42 4.53 4.20
C LEU A 157 -6.58 4.17 5.14
N ARG A 158 -7.82 4.14 4.63
CA ARG A 158 -8.99 3.78 5.42
C ARG A 158 -9.01 4.56 6.74
N THR A 159 -8.78 5.88 6.63
CA THR A 159 -8.59 6.77 7.78
C THR A 159 -9.55 7.94 7.67
N ALA A 160 -10.27 8.21 8.75
CA ALA A 160 -11.10 9.38 8.92
C ALA A 160 -10.44 10.36 9.89
N VAL A 161 -10.42 11.64 9.53
CA VAL A 161 -9.96 12.72 10.40
C VAL A 161 -11.17 13.42 11.00
N ALA A 162 -11.34 13.36 12.32
CA ALA A 162 -12.37 14.10 13.04
C ALA A 162 -11.84 15.48 13.42
N LYS A 163 -12.52 16.54 12.97
CA LYS A 163 -12.16 17.93 13.28
C LYS A 163 -13.42 18.81 13.18
N ASN A 164 -13.62 19.70 14.17
CA ASN A 164 -14.73 20.65 14.18
C ASN A 164 -16.10 19.99 13.96
N ASN A 165 -16.39 18.90 14.68
CA ASN A 165 -17.61 18.10 14.56
C ASN A 165 -17.89 17.56 13.15
N LYS A 166 -16.86 17.39 12.33
CA LYS A 166 -16.94 16.80 10.99
C LYS A 166 -15.92 15.69 10.82
N PHE A 167 -16.29 14.69 10.02
CA PHE A 167 -15.36 13.66 9.55
C PHE A 167 -14.91 13.99 8.14
N TYR A 168 -13.61 13.89 7.91
CA TYR A 168 -12.98 14.04 6.60
C TYR A 168 -12.45 12.68 6.19
N VAL A 169 -12.97 12.16 5.09
CA VAL A 169 -12.56 10.88 4.51
C VAL A 169 -12.10 11.12 3.09
N GLN A 170 -11.02 10.51 2.69
CA GLN A 170 -10.52 10.54 1.33
C GLN A 170 -10.18 9.13 0.88
N ALA A 171 -10.51 8.81 -0.36
CA ALA A 171 -10.20 7.56 -1.01
C ALA A 171 -9.72 7.85 -2.45
N GLY A 172 -8.89 6.96 -2.99
CA GLY A 172 -8.42 7.00 -4.36
C GLY A 172 -8.48 5.61 -4.98
N ALA A 173 -8.51 5.53 -6.29
CA ALA A 173 -8.43 4.29 -7.04
C ALA A 173 -7.11 4.24 -7.84
N GLY A 174 -6.51 3.06 -7.96
CA GLY A 174 -5.42 2.81 -8.88
C GLY A 174 -5.94 2.87 -10.32
N ILE A 175 -5.26 3.64 -11.15
CA ILE A 175 -5.59 3.78 -12.58
C ILE A 175 -4.47 3.17 -13.40
N VAL A 176 -4.82 2.22 -14.22
CA VAL A 176 -3.94 1.57 -15.21
C VAL A 176 -4.59 1.63 -16.60
N ALA A 177 -3.87 1.28 -17.65
CA ALA A 177 -4.36 1.37 -19.03
C ALA A 177 -5.71 0.67 -19.25
N ASP A 178 -5.93 -0.46 -18.59
CA ASP A 178 -7.16 -1.25 -18.69
C ASP A 178 -8.29 -0.79 -17.76
N SER A 179 -8.10 0.29 -17.01
CA SER A 179 -9.10 0.79 -16.08
C SER A 179 -10.31 1.37 -16.80
N LYS A 180 -11.51 1.01 -16.33
CA LYS A 180 -12.77 1.59 -16.81
C LYS A 180 -13.13 2.78 -15.92
N PRO A 181 -13.17 4.03 -16.45
CA PRO A 181 -13.38 5.24 -15.65
C PRO A 181 -14.59 5.18 -14.71
N LEU A 182 -15.75 4.75 -15.20
CA LEU A 182 -16.98 4.65 -14.41
C LEU A 182 -16.84 3.66 -13.23
N LYS A 183 -16.11 2.56 -13.40
CA LYS A 183 -15.85 1.60 -12.30
C LYS A 183 -14.91 2.19 -11.25
N ALA A 184 -13.89 2.94 -11.68
CA ALA A 184 -12.96 3.61 -10.77
C ALA A 184 -13.66 4.67 -9.91
N VAL A 185 -14.51 5.50 -10.52
CA VAL A 185 -15.32 6.52 -9.80
C VAL A 185 -16.28 5.86 -8.82
N SER A 186 -17.00 4.80 -9.24
CA SER A 186 -17.89 4.04 -8.37
C SER A 186 -17.17 3.47 -7.15
N TYR A 187 -15.97 2.91 -7.35
CA TYR A 187 -15.16 2.37 -6.25
C TYR A 187 -14.76 3.43 -5.21
N THR A 188 -14.35 4.61 -5.65
CA THR A 188 -13.99 5.70 -4.73
C THR A 188 -15.20 6.21 -3.94
N HIS A 189 -16.36 6.35 -4.58
CA HIS A 189 -17.59 6.77 -3.92
C HIS A 189 -18.09 5.73 -2.92
N LEU A 190 -18.11 4.45 -3.26
CA LEU A 190 -18.54 3.38 -2.37
C LEU A 190 -17.67 3.32 -1.11
N ARG A 191 -16.35 3.39 -1.26
CA ARG A 191 -15.43 3.38 -0.11
C ARG A 191 -15.57 4.60 0.79
N ALA A 192 -15.91 5.76 0.24
CA ALA A 192 -16.20 6.95 1.04
C ALA A 192 -17.52 6.83 1.82
N HIS A 193 -18.46 6.00 1.35
CA HIS A 193 -19.74 5.74 2.04
C HIS A 193 -19.65 4.62 3.07
N GLU A 194 -18.83 3.59 2.88
CA GLU A 194 -18.62 2.50 3.84
C GLU A 194 -18.09 2.96 5.21
N THR A 195 -17.62 4.19 5.33
CA THR A 195 -17.14 4.80 6.58
C THR A 195 -18.20 5.64 7.31
N ARG A 196 -19.46 5.59 6.86
CA ARG A 196 -20.57 6.37 7.45
C ARG A 196 -21.47 5.58 8.43
N GLU A 197 -21.26 4.27 8.61
CA GLU A 197 -21.96 3.44 9.61
C GLU A 197 -21.12 3.22 10.87
#